data_3141c1c562ba48b23e042b586e528824
#
_entry.id   3141c1c562ba48b23e042b586e528824
#
_cell.length_a   1.000
_cell.length_b   1.000
_cell.length_c   1.000
_cell.angle_alpha   90.00
_cell.angle_beta   90.00
_cell.angle_gamma   90.00
#
_symmetry.space_group_name_H-M   'P 1'
#
loop_
_entity.id
_entity.type
_entity.pdbx_description
1 polymer ?
#
loop_
_entity_poly.entity_id
_entity_poly.type
_entity_poly.pdbx_seq_one_letter_code
_entity_poly.pdbx_strand_id
1 'polypeptide(L)'
;MNATYTQGDGKWHSEYMAMVKTMPTDSLRYVIQDCRNAIEALPENPKCEQYMDEIYYCATELRIRNEAAKPHDDAVTAQMALHELICENPTHRHIAAAQDQFDIAEQAYDHADYARCSDACHVGLSVLEVK
;
A
#
# COMPACT_ATOMS: atom_id res chain seq x y z
N MET A 1 6.30 9.91 -17.18
CA MET A 1 6.25 11.22 -17.73
C MET A 1 7.25 12.11 -17.08
N ASN A 2 7.88 12.87 -17.87
CA ASN A 2 8.72 13.89 -17.40
C ASN A 2 7.91 15.08 -16.98
N ALA A 3 8.35 15.80 -16.02
CA ALA A 3 7.74 17.06 -15.71
C ALA A 3 7.86 17.98 -16.91
N THR A 4 6.75 18.41 -17.43
CA THR A 4 6.73 19.21 -18.65
C THR A 4 6.52 20.68 -18.39
N TYR A 5 6.22 21.04 -17.17
CA TYR A 5 6.00 22.40 -16.81
C TYR A 5 7.32 23.15 -16.84
N THR A 6 7.49 23.97 -17.87
CA THR A 6 8.78 24.56 -18.16
C THR A 6 9.07 25.82 -17.38
N GLN A 7 8.08 26.44 -16.80
CA GLN A 7 8.28 27.61 -15.97
C GLN A 7 8.97 27.24 -14.66
N GLY A 8 8.71 26.04 -14.19
CA GLY A 8 9.40 25.54 -13.03
C GLY A 8 10.79 25.11 -13.43
N ASP A 9 11.79 25.66 -12.81
CA ASP A 9 13.13 25.16 -12.95
C ASP A 9 13.28 23.87 -12.15
N GLY A 10 14.44 23.26 -12.19
CA GLY A 10 14.71 22.04 -11.45
C GLY A 10 14.50 22.19 -9.95
N LYS A 11 14.66 23.40 -9.45
CA LYS A 11 14.47 23.67 -8.02
C LYS A 11 13.03 23.51 -7.61
N TRP A 12 12.07 24.04 -8.38
CA TRP A 12 10.65 23.87 -8.05
C TRP A 12 10.26 22.41 -8.02
N HIS A 13 10.66 21.66 -9.03
CA HIS A 13 10.34 20.23 -9.10
C HIS A 13 10.92 19.45 -7.90
N SER A 14 12.18 19.73 -7.57
CA SER A 14 12.83 19.07 -6.44
C SER A 14 12.16 19.40 -5.11
N GLU A 15 11.80 20.65 -4.91
CA GLU A 15 11.13 21.11 -3.69
C GLU A 15 9.73 20.51 -3.58
N TYR A 16 9.00 20.45 -4.69
CA TYR A 16 7.67 19.88 -4.69
C TYR A 16 7.71 18.38 -4.41
N MET A 17 8.64 17.66 -5.03
CA MET A 17 8.84 16.23 -4.76
C MET A 17 9.15 15.97 -3.29
N ALA A 18 9.98 16.78 -2.68
CA ALA A 18 10.31 16.65 -1.26
C ALA A 18 9.08 16.94 -0.40
N MET A 19 8.29 17.93 -0.76
CA MET A 19 7.09 18.30 -0.02
C MET A 19 6.04 17.18 -0.03
N VAL A 20 5.79 16.55 -1.18
CA VAL A 20 4.76 15.50 -1.25
C VAL A 20 5.11 14.30 -0.39
N LYS A 21 6.39 14.03 -0.16
CA LYS A 21 6.81 12.93 0.70
C LYS A 21 6.38 13.13 2.15
N THR A 22 6.18 14.36 2.57
CA THR A 22 5.79 14.69 3.94
C THR A 22 4.29 14.91 4.11
N MET A 23 3.54 14.95 3.00
CA MET A 23 2.11 15.23 3.06
C MET A 23 1.32 14.00 3.50
N PRO A 24 0.25 14.19 4.30
CA PRO A 24 -0.67 13.10 4.60
C PRO A 24 -1.30 12.54 3.32
N THR A 25 -1.63 11.26 3.34
CA THR A 25 -2.21 10.58 2.18
C THR A 25 -3.48 11.26 1.69
N ASP A 26 -4.36 11.67 2.60
CA ASP A 26 -5.60 12.36 2.22
C ASP A 26 -5.33 13.70 1.55
N SER A 27 -4.29 14.40 1.99
CA SER A 27 -3.89 15.65 1.35
C SER A 27 -3.41 15.45 -0.08
N LEU A 28 -2.67 14.37 -0.33
CA LEU A 28 -2.24 14.03 -1.69
C LEU A 28 -3.43 13.77 -2.60
N ARG A 29 -4.43 13.04 -2.10
CA ARG A 29 -5.66 12.77 -2.87
C ARG A 29 -6.43 14.06 -3.15
N TYR A 30 -6.49 14.95 -2.18
CA TYR A 30 -7.15 16.24 -2.34
C TYR A 30 -6.47 17.08 -3.43
N VAL A 31 -5.15 17.15 -3.41
CA VAL A 31 -4.39 17.91 -4.42
C VAL A 31 -4.68 17.36 -5.82
N ILE A 32 -4.68 16.05 -5.98
CA ILE A 32 -4.96 15.42 -7.27
C ILE A 32 -6.34 15.81 -7.77
N GLN A 33 -7.34 15.71 -6.91
CA GLN A 33 -8.71 16.04 -7.29
C GLN A 33 -8.88 17.53 -7.59
N ASP A 34 -8.28 18.38 -6.76
CA ASP A 34 -8.33 19.83 -6.95
C ASP A 34 -7.67 20.24 -8.27
N CYS A 35 -6.50 19.68 -8.59
CA CYS A 35 -5.83 19.94 -9.85
C CYS A 35 -6.64 19.46 -11.05
N ARG A 36 -7.27 18.28 -10.95
CA ARG A 36 -8.13 17.77 -12.02
C ARG A 36 -9.32 18.69 -12.25
N ASN A 37 -9.93 19.17 -11.19
CA ASN A 37 -11.05 20.09 -11.29
C ASN A 37 -10.64 21.40 -11.95
N ALA A 38 -9.46 21.92 -11.62
CA ALA A 38 -8.94 23.15 -12.20
C ALA A 38 -8.67 23.00 -13.70
N ILE A 39 -8.10 21.87 -14.11
CA ILE A 39 -7.84 21.57 -15.52
C ILE A 39 -9.15 21.46 -16.29
N GLU A 40 -10.12 20.76 -15.73
CA GLU A 40 -11.42 20.56 -16.37
C GLU A 40 -12.18 21.87 -16.52
N ALA A 41 -12.08 22.75 -15.52
CA ALA A 41 -12.77 24.04 -15.55
C ALA A 41 -12.20 25.00 -16.60
N LEU A 42 -10.86 25.00 -16.76
CA LEU A 42 -10.18 25.91 -17.70
C LEU A 42 -9.03 25.16 -18.39
N PRO A 43 -9.35 24.29 -19.39
CA PRO A 43 -8.33 23.47 -20.04
C PRO A 43 -7.24 24.30 -20.76
N GLU A 44 -7.54 25.54 -21.10
CA GLU A 44 -6.61 26.41 -21.82
C GLU A 44 -5.73 27.25 -20.89
N ASN A 45 -5.92 27.11 -19.58
CA ASN A 45 -5.13 27.85 -18.61
C ASN A 45 -3.67 27.41 -18.73
N PRO A 46 -2.72 28.38 -18.86
CA PRO A 46 -1.30 28.03 -18.92
C PRO A 46 -0.80 27.25 -17.70
N LYS A 47 -1.45 27.36 -16.56
CA LYS A 47 -1.09 26.61 -15.35
C LYS A 47 -1.47 25.13 -15.40
N CYS A 48 -2.19 24.69 -16.44
CA CYS A 48 -2.57 23.28 -16.53
C CYS A 48 -1.36 22.36 -16.57
N GLU A 49 -0.26 22.78 -17.20
CA GLU A 49 0.96 21.98 -17.20
C GLU A 49 1.51 21.79 -15.78
N GLN A 50 1.50 22.85 -14.98
CA GLN A 50 1.89 22.75 -13.58
C GLN A 50 0.95 21.83 -12.81
N TYR A 51 -0.34 21.93 -13.02
CA TYR A 51 -1.30 21.06 -12.36
C TYR A 51 -1.07 19.60 -12.73
N MET A 52 -0.73 19.32 -13.98
CA MET A 52 -0.40 17.95 -14.40
C MET A 52 0.84 17.41 -13.70
N ASP A 53 1.85 18.25 -13.52
CA ASP A 53 3.06 17.86 -12.78
C ASP A 53 2.73 17.59 -11.30
N GLU A 54 1.89 18.42 -10.69
CA GLU A 54 1.46 18.21 -9.31
C GLU A 54 0.70 16.89 -9.17
N ILE A 55 -0.19 16.59 -10.09
CA ILE A 55 -0.91 15.30 -10.11
C ILE A 55 0.08 14.15 -10.22
N TYR A 56 1.05 14.27 -11.11
CA TYR A 56 2.05 13.22 -11.33
C TYR A 56 2.83 12.92 -10.05
N TYR A 57 3.32 13.94 -9.37
CA TYR A 57 4.11 13.74 -8.16
C TYR A 57 3.27 13.17 -7.01
N CYS A 58 2.06 13.67 -6.83
CA CYS A 58 1.17 13.16 -5.80
C CYS A 58 0.75 11.72 -6.07
N ALA A 59 0.42 11.39 -7.31
CA ALA A 59 0.03 10.04 -7.68
C ALA A 59 1.19 9.06 -7.54
N THR A 60 2.40 9.49 -7.89
CA THR A 60 3.61 8.67 -7.74
C THR A 60 3.86 8.36 -6.27
N GLU A 61 3.74 9.35 -5.39
CA GLU A 61 3.93 9.14 -3.96
C GLU A 61 2.86 8.20 -3.38
N LEU A 62 1.61 8.34 -3.80
CA LEU A 62 0.53 7.44 -3.36
C LEU A 62 0.82 6.01 -3.79
N ARG A 63 1.31 5.81 -5.01
CA ARG A 63 1.67 4.48 -5.50
C ARG A 63 2.80 3.88 -4.68
N ILE A 64 3.83 4.67 -4.38
CA ILE A 64 4.96 4.22 -3.56
C ILE A 64 4.47 3.77 -2.18
N ARG A 65 3.61 4.55 -1.54
CA ARG A 65 3.05 4.21 -0.23
C ARG A 65 2.21 2.95 -0.28
N ASN A 66 1.41 2.79 -1.33
CA ASN A 66 0.58 1.62 -1.50
C ASN A 66 1.42 0.36 -1.68
N GLU A 67 2.47 0.43 -2.50
CA GLU A 67 3.38 -0.69 -2.70
C GLU A 67 4.15 -1.04 -1.42
N ALA A 68 4.56 -0.03 -0.65
CA ALA A 68 5.26 -0.26 0.61
C ALA A 68 4.35 -0.89 1.67
N ALA A 69 3.05 -0.59 1.65
CA ALA A 69 2.09 -1.14 2.59
C ALA A 69 1.62 -2.54 2.21
N LYS A 70 1.80 -2.96 0.96
CA LYS A 70 1.26 -4.22 0.45
C LYS A 70 1.71 -5.44 1.26
N PRO A 71 2.98 -5.62 1.61
CA PRO A 71 3.39 -6.80 2.39
C PRO A 71 2.68 -6.87 3.74
N HIS A 72 2.48 -5.74 4.41
CA HIS A 72 1.75 -5.68 5.66
C HIS A 72 0.30 -6.11 5.47
N ASP A 73 -0.36 -5.55 4.45
CA ASP A 73 -1.77 -5.84 4.19
C ASP A 73 -1.98 -7.31 3.80
N ASP A 74 -1.07 -7.87 3.02
CA ASP A 74 -1.11 -9.30 2.66
C ASP A 74 -0.94 -10.18 3.90
N ALA A 75 -0.07 -9.79 4.83
CA ALA A 75 0.15 -10.53 6.07
C ALA A 75 -1.09 -10.51 6.96
N VAL A 76 -1.74 -9.35 7.11
CA VAL A 76 -2.97 -9.23 7.90
C VAL A 76 -4.07 -10.10 7.31
N THR A 77 -4.26 -10.06 5.99
CA THR A 77 -5.27 -10.85 5.31
C THR A 77 -5.02 -12.34 5.51
N ALA A 78 -3.78 -12.79 5.38
CA ALA A 78 -3.42 -14.20 5.56
C ALA A 78 -3.61 -14.66 7.00
N GLN A 79 -3.26 -13.82 7.98
CA GLN A 79 -3.47 -14.15 9.39
C GLN A 79 -4.96 -14.31 9.72
N MET A 80 -5.79 -13.40 9.20
CA MET A 80 -7.24 -13.47 9.42
C MET A 80 -7.81 -14.73 8.81
N ALA A 81 -7.39 -15.08 7.60
CA ALA A 81 -7.85 -16.30 6.93
C ALA A 81 -7.47 -17.55 7.72
N LEU A 82 -6.22 -17.62 8.21
CA LEU A 82 -5.76 -18.77 8.98
C LEU A 82 -6.48 -18.87 10.31
N HIS A 83 -6.63 -17.76 11.02
CA HIS A 83 -7.35 -17.73 12.29
C HIS A 83 -8.78 -18.25 12.13
N GLU A 84 -9.49 -17.77 11.12
CA GLU A 84 -10.86 -18.19 10.85
C GLU A 84 -10.93 -19.69 10.58
N LEU A 85 -10.02 -20.20 9.75
CA LEU A 85 -10.01 -21.61 9.41
C LEU A 85 -9.68 -22.51 10.61
N ILE A 86 -8.78 -22.06 11.49
CA ILE A 86 -8.48 -22.76 12.75
C ILE A 86 -9.74 -22.83 13.61
N CYS A 87 -10.45 -21.72 13.74
CA CYS A 87 -11.67 -21.67 14.54
C CYS A 87 -12.79 -22.57 13.99
N GLU A 88 -12.84 -22.71 12.66
CA GLU A 88 -13.84 -23.54 12.00
C GLU A 88 -13.51 -25.03 12.05
N ASN A 89 -12.27 -25.40 12.31
CA ASN A 89 -11.80 -26.78 12.26
C ASN A 89 -11.03 -27.17 13.52
N PRO A 90 -11.63 -27.03 14.73
CA PRO A 90 -10.89 -27.23 15.98
C PRO A 90 -10.47 -28.68 16.22
N THR A 91 -11.06 -29.63 15.53
CA THR A 91 -10.76 -31.07 15.69
C THR A 91 -9.99 -31.63 14.48
N HIS A 92 -9.55 -30.77 13.57
CA HIS A 92 -8.80 -31.24 12.42
C HIS A 92 -7.50 -31.92 12.87
N ARG A 93 -7.14 -33.05 12.23
CA ARG A 93 -5.97 -33.83 12.64
C ARG A 93 -4.64 -33.06 12.57
N HIS A 94 -4.57 -31.99 11.77
CA HIS A 94 -3.39 -31.15 11.64
C HIS A 94 -3.56 -29.80 12.34
N ILE A 95 -4.53 -29.68 13.24
CA ILE A 95 -4.81 -28.39 13.89
C ILE A 95 -3.62 -27.86 14.69
N ALA A 96 -2.88 -28.76 15.35
CA ALA A 96 -1.71 -28.35 16.13
C ALA A 96 -0.62 -27.73 15.22
N ALA A 97 -0.42 -28.34 14.05
CA ALA A 97 0.55 -27.79 13.08
C ALA A 97 0.11 -26.41 12.56
N ALA A 98 -1.19 -26.24 12.31
CA ALA A 98 -1.71 -24.96 11.88
C ALA A 98 -1.57 -23.89 12.97
N GLN A 99 -1.83 -24.25 14.22
CA GLN A 99 -1.65 -23.33 15.35
C GLN A 99 -0.20 -22.92 15.53
N ASP A 100 0.74 -23.85 15.35
CA ASP A 100 2.17 -23.54 15.40
C ASP A 100 2.53 -22.53 14.31
N GLN A 101 2.01 -22.68 13.12
CA GLN A 101 2.26 -21.73 12.04
C GLN A 101 1.63 -20.37 12.34
N PHE A 102 0.46 -20.36 12.96
CA PHE A 102 -0.16 -19.11 13.37
C PHE A 102 0.71 -18.39 14.41
N ASP A 103 1.28 -19.10 15.36
CA ASP A 103 2.17 -18.52 16.38
C ASP A 103 3.43 -17.95 15.73
N ILE A 104 4.02 -18.64 14.76
CA ILE A 104 5.17 -18.15 13.99
C ILE A 104 4.78 -16.87 13.25
N ALA A 105 3.60 -16.87 12.65
CA ALA A 105 3.11 -15.69 11.92
C ALA A 105 2.95 -14.48 12.84
N GLU A 106 2.40 -14.67 14.03
CA GLU A 106 2.23 -13.59 15.00
C GLU A 106 3.57 -13.02 15.43
N GLN A 107 4.56 -13.87 15.71
CA GLN A 107 5.90 -13.41 16.06
C GLN A 107 6.55 -12.64 14.93
N ALA A 108 6.43 -13.14 13.70
CA ALA A 108 6.96 -12.46 12.53
C ALA A 108 6.30 -11.10 12.33
N TYR A 109 4.99 -11.02 12.52
CA TYR A 109 4.24 -9.76 12.42
C TYR A 109 4.74 -8.75 13.44
N ASP A 110 4.93 -9.18 14.69
CA ASP A 110 5.40 -8.30 15.77
C ASP A 110 6.80 -7.72 15.48
N HIS A 111 7.60 -8.45 14.69
CA HIS A 111 8.91 -7.99 14.26
C HIS A 111 8.89 -7.32 12.88
N ALA A 112 7.70 -7.02 12.37
CA ALA A 112 7.51 -6.42 11.05
C ALA A 112 8.10 -7.23 9.90
N ASP A 113 8.25 -8.55 10.09
CA ASP A 113 8.67 -9.47 9.04
C ASP A 113 7.44 -10.01 8.34
N TYR A 114 6.85 -9.18 7.50
CA TYR A 114 5.56 -9.48 6.87
C TYR A 114 5.65 -10.61 5.85
N ALA A 115 6.78 -10.74 5.17
CA ALA A 115 6.97 -11.84 4.23
C ALA A 115 6.93 -13.19 4.96
N ARG A 116 7.63 -13.30 6.09
CA ARG A 116 7.63 -14.52 6.90
C ARG A 116 6.25 -14.78 7.50
N CYS A 117 5.56 -13.72 7.93
CA CYS A 117 4.21 -13.84 8.47
C CYS A 117 3.27 -14.44 7.41
N SER A 118 3.29 -13.92 6.18
CA SER A 118 2.48 -14.45 5.10
C SER A 118 2.84 -15.89 4.77
N ASP A 119 4.12 -16.22 4.70
CA ASP A 119 4.58 -17.58 4.40
C ASP A 119 4.08 -18.58 5.44
N ALA A 120 4.22 -18.24 6.72
CA ALA A 120 3.74 -19.11 7.81
C ALA A 120 2.23 -19.32 7.72
N CYS A 121 1.48 -18.26 7.44
CA CYS A 121 0.03 -18.38 7.29
C CYS A 121 -0.35 -19.28 6.12
N HIS A 122 0.35 -19.18 4.99
CA HIS A 122 0.07 -20.04 3.85
C HIS A 122 0.39 -21.50 4.14
N VAL A 123 1.45 -21.79 4.89
CA VAL A 123 1.75 -23.15 5.33
C VAL A 123 0.63 -23.65 6.22
N GLY A 124 0.18 -22.85 7.19
CA GLY A 124 -0.92 -23.22 8.08
C GLY A 124 -2.21 -23.50 7.33
N LEU A 125 -2.54 -22.67 6.35
CA LEU A 125 -3.73 -22.88 5.51
C LEU A 125 -3.61 -24.19 4.72
N SER A 126 -2.44 -24.47 4.18
CA SER A 126 -2.21 -25.69 3.39
C SER A 126 -2.39 -26.96 4.21
N VAL A 127 -1.91 -26.98 5.47
CA VAL A 127 -2.04 -28.18 6.28
C VAL A 127 -3.50 -28.44 6.69
N LEU A 128 -4.31 -27.41 6.79
CA LEU A 128 -5.74 -27.57 7.09
C LEU A 128 -6.57 -27.99 5.88
N GLU A 129 -6.03 -27.86 4.68
CA GLU A 129 -6.68 -28.35 3.46
C GLU A 129 -6.52 -29.87 3.28
N VAL A 130 -5.59 -30.47 4.01
CA VAL A 130 -5.37 -31.92 3.97
C VAL A 130 -6.47 -32.61 4.77
N LYS A 131 -7.10 -33.57 4.15
CA LYS A 131 -8.21 -34.33 4.79
C LYS A 131 -7.73 -35.52 5.62
#